data_4d93331f7523592d20566026298f3d54
#
_entry.id   4d93331f7523592d20566026298f3d54
#
_cell.length_a   1.000
_cell.length_b   1.000
_cell.length_c   1.000
_cell.angle_alpha   90.00
_cell.angle_beta   90.00
_cell.angle_gamma   90.00
#
_symmetry.space_group_name_H-M   'P 1'
#
loop_
_entity.id
_entity.type
_entity.pdbx_description
1 polymer ?
#
loop_
_entity_poly.entity_id
_entity_poly.type
_entity_poly.pdbx_seq_one_letter_code
_entity_poly.pdbx_strand_id
1 'polypeptide(L)'
;MTIHQHPSSYRDPSGYVFEYDDLLYRQINKTYEAEFNLLGNSGLLFKLIEKKWLVSHEEITPGLDEIYQHLETDPLRYKIIKPEIISPLSYPYEWSFDALRDAGLLHLDIMKLALEHGMILKDATPYNVQFRSGHPIFIDTLSFQKYDEKVPWIAYRQFCENFLYPLLLERYRKLYSHQVFAAFPEGIPVDVTARLLPLRSRFNFGCWLHVFLPAAVAKSKNPRPSEVSETRETSGTSGTSGESAASFSRQKMNNLINHLYSVISSLKPNDKSEAAWNTYYNETILSQEYLENKRKIFAKFISNLDTRQVLDLGANDGYFSRLLCEKGISVIAIDNDAPSINRLFRRSAAESLNILPLIIDITAPSAAIGFANEERAGFLNRIHCDLIIALALIHHLVIGKNIPLEKLALFFSQYAKLLLIEFVPKNDPKVEKMLASREDIFVAYTRENFEKIFSFYFELVEKESIAGTTRIMYLYKKR
;
A
#
# COMPACT_ATOMS: atom_id res chain seq x y z
N MET A 1 3.95 -7.24 32.52
CA MET A 1 3.70 -6.65 31.18
C MET A 1 5.05 -6.40 30.56
N THR A 2 5.25 -6.83 29.33
CA THR A 2 6.57 -6.79 28.64
C THR A 2 6.52 -5.68 27.58
N ILE A 3 7.55 -4.84 27.54
CA ILE A 3 7.74 -3.84 26.49
C ILE A 3 8.45 -4.53 25.34
N HIS A 4 7.86 -4.45 24.15
CA HIS A 4 8.45 -5.03 22.94
C HIS A 4 8.73 -3.93 21.92
N GLN A 5 10.00 -3.76 21.53
CA GLN A 5 10.35 -2.90 20.40
C GLN A 5 9.72 -3.47 19.12
N HIS A 6 9.05 -2.60 18.36
CA HIS A 6 8.43 -3.02 17.11
C HIS A 6 9.49 -3.44 16.09
N PRO A 7 9.37 -4.62 15.46
CA PRO A 7 10.42 -5.18 14.59
C PRO A 7 10.85 -4.28 13.42
N SER A 8 9.96 -3.40 12.94
CA SER A 8 10.27 -2.44 11.87
C SER A 8 11.07 -1.23 12.32
N SER A 9 11.26 -1.01 13.63
CA SER A 9 11.76 0.26 14.17
C SER A 9 13.09 0.09 14.88
N TYR A 10 14.16 -0.22 14.16
CA TYR A 10 15.50 -0.41 14.73
C TYR A 10 16.61 0.35 13.98
N ARG A 11 16.33 0.88 12.78
CA ARG A 11 17.37 1.49 11.91
C ARG A 11 17.59 2.97 12.19
N ASP A 12 16.58 3.70 12.71
CA ASP A 12 16.66 5.14 12.93
C ASP A 12 17.22 5.46 14.32
N PRO A 13 18.40 6.10 14.42
CA PRO A 13 18.96 6.53 15.71
C PRO A 13 18.16 7.65 16.38
N SER A 14 17.21 8.28 15.67
CA SER A 14 16.33 9.34 16.19
C SER A 14 15.32 8.83 17.22
N GLY A 15 15.01 7.52 17.20
CA GLY A 15 14.05 6.90 18.11
C GLY A 15 13.51 5.57 17.57
N TYR A 16 12.63 4.96 18.33
CA TYR A 16 12.03 3.68 17.95
C TYR A 16 10.58 3.58 18.41
N VAL A 17 9.82 2.73 17.72
CA VAL A 17 8.44 2.37 18.06
C VAL A 17 8.46 1.13 18.95
N PHE A 18 7.59 1.08 19.95
CA PHE A 18 7.42 -0.06 20.84
C PHE A 18 5.95 -0.22 21.24
N GLU A 19 5.61 -1.42 21.67
CA GLU A 19 4.29 -1.78 22.17
C GLU A 19 4.31 -1.99 23.68
N TYR A 20 3.32 -1.48 24.36
CA TYR A 20 3.05 -1.69 25.77
C TYR A 20 1.55 -1.76 25.99
N ASP A 21 1.05 -2.84 26.58
CA ASP A 21 -0.37 -3.09 26.88
C ASP A 21 -1.27 -2.90 25.64
N ASP A 22 -0.88 -3.53 24.53
CA ASP A 22 -1.54 -3.46 23.21
C ASP A 22 -1.65 -2.03 22.62
N LEU A 23 -0.93 -1.07 23.19
CA LEU A 23 -0.85 0.30 22.68
C LEU A 23 0.52 0.57 22.07
N LEU A 24 0.50 1.33 20.97
CA LEU A 24 1.71 1.74 20.27
C LEU A 24 2.25 3.04 20.82
N TYR A 25 3.55 3.06 21.10
CA TYR A 25 4.29 4.25 21.56
C TYR A 25 5.54 4.46 20.72
N ARG A 26 6.04 5.67 20.72
CA ARG A 26 7.32 6.00 20.09
C ARG A 26 8.22 6.75 21.07
N GLN A 27 9.41 6.21 21.30
CA GLN A 27 10.48 6.92 21.97
C GLN A 27 11.19 7.86 20.98
N ILE A 28 11.43 9.09 21.42
CA ILE A 28 12.25 10.09 20.74
C ILE A 28 13.56 10.17 21.50
N ASN A 29 14.68 10.01 20.82
CA ASN A 29 16.00 10.06 21.42
C ASN A 29 16.54 11.50 21.51
N LYS A 30 17.46 11.75 22.45
CA LYS A 30 18.16 13.05 22.60
C LYS A 30 18.89 13.50 21.34
N THR A 31 19.31 12.55 20.50
CA THR A 31 19.92 12.86 19.20
C THR A 31 18.97 13.59 18.24
N TYR A 32 17.67 13.50 18.49
CA TYR A 32 16.63 14.16 17.67
C TYR A 32 15.91 15.30 18.42
N GLU A 33 16.35 15.67 19.61
CA GLU A 33 15.72 16.70 20.45
C GLU A 33 15.60 18.04 19.73
N ALA A 34 16.67 18.49 19.07
CA ALA A 34 16.71 19.78 18.39
C ALA A 34 15.70 19.85 17.22
N GLU A 35 15.63 18.79 16.40
CA GLU A 35 14.71 18.67 15.27
C GLU A 35 13.27 18.55 15.73
N PHE A 36 13.00 17.75 16.78
CA PHE A 36 11.66 17.61 17.33
C PHE A 36 11.14 18.93 17.91
N ASN A 37 11.98 19.65 18.65
CA ASN A 37 11.62 20.98 19.16
C ASN A 37 11.42 21.99 18.04
N LEU A 38 12.24 21.97 16.99
CA LEU A 38 12.05 22.82 15.82
C LEU A 38 10.73 22.49 15.09
N LEU A 39 10.40 21.21 14.91
CA LEU A 39 9.15 20.76 14.29
C LEU A 39 7.92 21.34 15.03
N GLY A 40 7.92 21.31 16.36
CA GLY A 40 6.86 21.89 17.18
C GLY A 40 6.87 23.42 17.18
N ASN A 41 8.01 24.03 17.51
CA ASN A 41 8.12 25.49 17.71
C ASN A 41 7.96 26.30 16.43
N SER A 42 8.28 25.73 15.26
CA SER A 42 8.06 26.40 13.96
C SER A 42 6.58 26.45 13.55
N GLY A 43 5.71 25.70 14.24
CA GLY A 43 4.31 25.53 13.88
C GLY A 43 4.06 24.54 12.74
N LEU A 44 5.11 23.89 12.22
CA LEU A 44 4.99 22.90 11.13
C LEU A 44 4.14 21.71 11.56
N LEU A 45 4.42 21.15 12.76
CA LEU A 45 3.68 20.01 13.30
C LEU A 45 2.16 20.27 13.33
N PHE A 46 1.78 21.42 13.88
CA PHE A 46 0.37 21.82 13.95
C PHE A 46 -0.28 21.87 12.58
N LYS A 47 0.37 22.52 11.58
CA LYS A 47 -0.17 22.63 10.23
C LYS A 47 -0.28 21.29 9.52
N LEU A 48 0.66 20.37 9.73
CA LEU A 48 0.62 19.03 9.13
C LEU A 48 -0.55 18.22 9.69
N ILE A 49 -0.79 18.28 10.98
CA ILE A 49 -1.91 17.59 11.65
C ILE A 49 -3.25 18.23 11.24
N GLU A 50 -3.36 19.56 11.22
CA GLU A 50 -4.56 20.29 10.79
C GLU A 50 -4.97 19.92 9.35
N LYS A 51 -3.98 19.81 8.45
CA LYS A 51 -4.20 19.35 7.06
C LYS A 51 -4.48 17.85 6.93
N LYS A 52 -4.37 17.08 8.01
CA LYS A 52 -4.44 15.61 8.01
C LYS A 52 -3.37 14.97 7.12
N TRP A 53 -2.23 15.62 6.98
CA TRP A 53 -1.08 15.12 6.24
C TRP A 53 -0.12 14.29 7.08
N LEU A 54 -0.13 14.47 8.40
CA LEU A 54 0.64 13.71 9.38
C LEU A 54 -0.32 13.18 10.45
N VAL A 55 -0.07 11.96 10.92
CA VAL A 55 -0.81 11.40 12.07
C VAL A 55 -0.61 12.27 13.31
N SER A 56 -1.69 12.46 14.07
CA SER A 56 -1.63 13.11 15.36
C SER A 56 -0.91 12.24 16.40
N HIS A 57 -0.40 12.86 17.46
CA HIS A 57 0.14 12.15 18.61
C HIS A 57 -0.08 12.94 19.89
N GLU A 58 -0.07 12.23 21.00
CA GLU A 58 -0.07 12.79 22.35
C GLU A 58 1.35 12.66 22.93
N GLU A 59 1.86 13.72 23.57
CA GLU A 59 3.09 13.61 24.36
C GLU A 59 2.78 13.01 25.72
N ILE A 60 3.50 11.95 26.08
CA ILE A 60 3.34 11.25 27.35
C ILE A 60 4.15 11.97 28.43
N THR A 61 3.52 12.32 29.55
CA THR A 61 4.12 13.12 30.61
C THR A 61 4.72 12.24 31.72
N PRO A 62 6.02 12.38 32.04
CA PRO A 62 6.63 11.68 33.17
C PRO A 62 5.89 11.97 34.49
N GLY A 63 5.58 10.91 35.23
CA GLY A 63 4.92 10.99 36.53
C GLY A 63 3.40 11.07 36.50
N LEU A 64 2.76 11.31 35.33
CA LEU A 64 1.31 11.25 35.16
C LEU A 64 0.87 9.97 34.47
N ASP A 65 1.66 9.46 33.55
CA ASP A 65 1.35 8.25 32.79
C ASP A 65 2.05 7.02 33.38
N GLU A 66 1.29 5.96 33.66
CA GLU A 66 1.76 4.71 34.28
C GLU A 66 2.89 4.05 33.48
N ILE A 67 2.95 4.24 32.17
CA ILE A 67 3.98 3.67 31.31
C ILE A 67 5.40 4.02 31.77
N TYR A 68 5.62 5.22 32.31
CA TYR A 68 6.94 5.63 32.80
C TYR A 68 7.42 4.82 34.02
N GLN A 69 6.50 4.20 34.78
CA GLN A 69 6.83 3.33 35.90
C GLN A 69 7.38 1.97 35.47
N HIS A 70 7.01 1.57 34.23
CA HIS A 70 7.39 0.28 33.66
C HIS A 70 8.55 0.37 32.67
N LEU A 71 8.91 1.58 32.24
CA LEU A 71 10.06 1.80 31.36
C LEU A 71 11.35 1.88 32.18
N GLU A 72 12.33 1.03 31.80
CA GLU A 72 13.69 1.16 32.32
C GLU A 72 14.26 2.55 32.04
N THR A 73 15.18 3.02 32.89
CA THR A 73 15.86 4.28 32.68
C THR A 73 16.73 4.21 31.43
N ASP A 74 16.36 4.92 30.38
CA ASP A 74 17.13 5.02 29.14
C ASP A 74 17.78 6.42 29.06
N PRO A 75 19.12 6.53 29.13
CA PRO A 75 19.82 7.79 29.05
C PRO A 75 19.67 8.50 27.70
N LEU A 76 19.31 7.76 26.65
CA LEU A 76 19.07 8.30 25.31
C LEU A 76 17.66 8.91 25.17
N ARG A 77 16.74 8.59 26.05
CA ARG A 77 15.35 9.07 25.96
C ARG A 77 15.26 10.57 26.16
N TYR A 78 14.61 11.23 25.19
CA TYR A 78 14.17 12.62 25.30
C TYR A 78 12.69 12.69 25.68
N LYS A 79 11.82 12.09 24.84
CA LYS A 79 10.35 12.07 25.04
C LYS A 79 9.75 10.73 24.60
N ILE A 80 8.52 10.50 25.04
CA ILE A 80 7.64 9.46 24.50
C ILE A 80 6.41 10.13 23.93
N ILE A 81 5.97 9.66 22.77
CA ILE A 81 4.71 10.03 22.15
C ILE A 81 3.85 8.81 21.92
N LYS A 82 2.53 8.98 21.98
CA LYS A 82 1.53 7.99 21.60
C LYS A 82 0.89 8.44 20.29
N PRO A 83 1.26 7.86 19.15
CA PRO A 83 0.69 8.24 17.86
C PRO A 83 -0.71 7.68 17.69
N GLU A 84 -1.50 8.37 16.87
CA GLU A 84 -2.76 7.84 16.35
C GLU A 84 -2.46 6.63 15.44
N ILE A 85 -3.17 5.54 15.64
CA ILE A 85 -2.97 4.28 14.90
C ILE A 85 -3.77 4.30 13.61
N ILE A 86 -3.12 3.96 12.50
CA ILE A 86 -3.76 3.65 11.23
C ILE A 86 -3.79 2.12 11.07
N SER A 87 -4.98 1.56 11.02
CA SER A 87 -5.17 0.11 10.87
C SER A 87 -6.24 -0.18 9.81
N PRO A 88 -6.03 -1.21 8.96
CA PRO A 88 -4.80 -2.01 8.86
C PRO A 88 -3.69 -1.28 8.11
N LEU A 89 -2.44 -1.65 8.40
CA LEU A 89 -1.30 -1.17 7.61
C LEU A 89 -1.32 -1.80 6.21
N SER A 90 -0.89 -1.03 5.21
CA SER A 90 -0.68 -1.50 3.84
C SER A 90 0.71 -1.12 3.33
N TYR A 91 1.17 -1.79 2.31
CA TYR A 91 2.51 -1.58 1.81
C TYR A 91 2.52 -1.27 0.30
N PRO A 92 3.56 -0.60 -0.23
CA PRO A 92 3.63 -0.17 -1.64
C PRO A 92 3.48 -1.31 -2.66
N TYR A 93 3.87 -2.53 -2.31
CA TYR A 93 3.69 -3.72 -3.14
C TYR A 93 2.24 -4.26 -3.15
N GLU A 94 1.31 -3.55 -2.50
CA GLU A 94 -0.13 -3.82 -2.49
C GLU A 94 -0.93 -2.65 -3.10
N TRP A 95 -0.26 -1.53 -3.45
CA TRP A 95 -0.92 -0.31 -3.87
C TRP A 95 -1.15 -0.22 -5.37
N SER A 96 -2.23 0.44 -5.73
CA SER A 96 -2.53 0.79 -7.11
C SER A 96 -1.68 2.00 -7.57
N PHE A 97 -1.70 2.26 -8.89
CA PHE A 97 -1.00 3.40 -9.49
C PHE A 97 -1.33 4.73 -8.80
N ASP A 98 -2.62 5.03 -8.67
CA ASP A 98 -3.04 6.32 -8.10
C ASP A 98 -2.75 6.39 -6.60
N ALA A 99 -2.78 5.28 -5.88
CA ALA A 99 -2.38 5.23 -4.48
C ALA A 99 -0.89 5.61 -4.32
N LEU A 100 0.00 5.02 -5.12
CA LEU A 100 1.43 5.36 -5.08
C LEU A 100 1.68 6.79 -5.56
N ARG A 101 0.97 7.24 -6.61
CA ARG A 101 1.07 8.62 -7.10
C ARG A 101 0.67 9.63 -6.03
N ASP A 102 -0.45 9.42 -5.38
CA ASP A 102 -0.99 10.35 -4.38
C ASP A 102 -0.12 10.34 -3.10
N ALA A 103 0.46 9.19 -2.73
CA ALA A 103 1.48 9.12 -1.67
C ALA A 103 2.74 9.95 -2.02
N GLY A 104 3.20 9.88 -3.26
CA GLY A 104 4.33 10.70 -3.75
C GLY A 104 4.00 12.19 -3.79
N LEU A 105 2.78 12.57 -4.17
CA LEU A 105 2.32 13.97 -4.17
C LEU A 105 2.23 14.52 -2.75
N LEU A 106 1.65 13.74 -1.80
CA LEU A 106 1.64 14.11 -0.38
C LEU A 106 3.06 14.37 0.14
N HIS A 107 4.01 13.50 -0.21
CA HIS A 107 5.40 13.66 0.20
C HIS A 107 6.01 14.99 -0.27
N LEU A 108 5.73 15.37 -1.52
CA LEU A 108 6.18 16.66 -2.08
C LEU A 108 5.44 17.87 -1.46
N ASP A 109 4.17 17.74 -1.15
CA ASP A 109 3.40 18.78 -0.47
C ASP A 109 3.88 19.01 0.97
N ILE A 110 4.17 17.93 1.70
CA ILE A 110 4.82 18.00 3.03
C ILE A 110 6.18 18.67 2.90
N MET A 111 6.98 18.31 1.88
CA MET A 111 8.30 18.89 1.66
C MET A 111 8.24 20.40 1.39
N LYS A 112 7.27 20.88 0.61
CA LYS A 112 7.04 22.32 0.37
C LYS A 112 6.72 23.06 1.68
N LEU A 113 5.77 22.51 2.44
CA LEU A 113 5.38 23.10 3.72
C LEU A 113 6.54 23.09 4.72
N ALA A 114 7.31 21.99 4.78
CA ALA A 114 8.49 21.90 5.64
C ALA A 114 9.54 22.98 5.32
N LEU A 115 9.81 23.23 4.03
CA LEU A 115 10.72 24.30 3.59
C LEU A 115 10.25 25.69 4.04
N GLU A 116 8.95 25.96 4.05
CA GLU A 116 8.39 27.22 4.57
C GLU A 116 8.71 27.43 6.05
N HIS A 117 8.86 26.34 6.79
CA HIS A 117 9.17 26.32 8.22
C HIS A 117 10.66 26.04 8.54
N GLY A 118 11.54 26.09 7.52
CA GLY A 118 12.98 25.88 7.69
C GLY A 118 13.39 24.43 7.93
N MET A 119 12.56 23.49 7.50
CA MET A 119 12.80 22.05 7.62
C MET A 119 12.70 21.33 6.25
N ILE A 120 13.18 20.08 6.18
CA ILE A 120 13.04 19.17 5.04
C ILE A 120 12.78 17.74 5.54
N LEU A 121 12.31 16.87 4.64
CA LEU A 121 12.27 15.44 4.90
C LEU A 121 13.65 14.83 4.65
N LYS A 122 14.19 14.06 5.63
CA LYS A 122 15.50 13.39 5.55
C LYS A 122 15.42 12.06 4.81
N ASP A 123 14.22 11.50 4.63
CA ASP A 123 13.94 10.28 3.88
C ASP A 123 12.70 10.45 2.99
N ALA A 124 12.55 9.59 2.01
CA ALA A 124 11.46 9.64 1.03
C ALA A 124 11.01 8.23 0.63
N THR A 125 10.54 7.49 1.63
CA THR A 125 10.03 6.13 1.42
C THR A 125 8.51 6.09 1.49
N PRO A 126 7.83 5.33 0.61
CA PRO A 126 6.39 5.15 0.67
C PRO A 126 5.94 4.34 1.91
N TYR A 127 6.85 3.64 2.58
CA TYR A 127 6.54 2.95 3.84
C TYR A 127 6.17 3.90 4.98
N ASN A 128 6.51 5.18 4.87
CA ASN A 128 6.10 6.23 5.80
C ASN A 128 4.72 6.83 5.48
N VAL A 129 3.98 6.24 4.53
CA VAL A 129 2.63 6.67 4.15
C VAL A 129 1.64 5.54 4.36
N GLN A 130 0.46 5.87 4.86
CA GLN A 130 -0.71 4.99 4.95
C GLN A 130 -1.93 5.67 4.34
N PHE A 131 -3.09 5.01 4.34
CA PHE A 131 -4.31 5.57 3.78
C PHE A 131 -5.43 5.61 4.81
N ARG A 132 -6.18 6.71 4.81
CA ARG A 132 -7.40 6.89 5.58
C ARG A 132 -8.50 7.38 4.63
N SER A 133 -9.57 6.60 4.50
CA SER A 133 -10.71 6.94 3.61
C SER A 133 -10.26 7.36 2.20
N GLY A 134 -9.35 6.61 1.59
CA GLY A 134 -8.81 6.88 0.27
C GLY A 134 -7.76 7.99 0.17
N HIS A 135 -7.45 8.69 1.27
CA HIS A 135 -6.45 9.77 1.29
C HIS A 135 -5.15 9.33 1.95
N PRO A 136 -3.98 9.66 1.36
CA PRO A 136 -2.69 9.32 1.96
C PRO A 136 -2.44 10.19 3.21
N ILE A 137 -1.82 9.60 4.22
CA ILE A 137 -1.39 10.24 5.46
C ILE A 137 0.03 9.77 5.82
N PHE A 138 0.90 10.71 6.17
CA PHE A 138 2.26 10.43 6.62
C PHE A 138 2.26 9.96 8.08
N ILE A 139 3.07 8.94 8.42
CA ILE A 139 3.05 8.32 9.74
C ILE A 139 4.36 8.49 10.52
N ASP A 140 5.41 9.05 9.90
CA ASP A 140 6.73 9.17 10.54
C ASP A 140 7.05 10.61 10.98
N THR A 141 6.80 10.90 12.25
CA THR A 141 7.10 12.20 12.87
C THR A 141 8.61 12.50 12.95
N LEU A 142 9.49 11.48 12.89
CA LEU A 142 10.94 11.68 13.00
C LEU A 142 11.66 11.79 11.65
N SER A 143 10.92 11.93 10.55
CA SER A 143 11.48 12.11 9.20
C SER A 143 11.91 13.54 8.88
N PHE A 144 11.68 14.49 9.76
CA PHE A 144 12.00 15.90 9.54
C PHE A 144 13.39 16.26 10.04
N GLN A 145 14.11 17.11 9.31
CA GLN A 145 15.38 17.69 9.76
C GLN A 145 15.47 19.18 9.39
N LYS A 146 16.32 19.93 10.09
CA LYS A 146 16.59 21.34 9.78
C LYS A 146 17.12 21.46 8.34
N TYR A 147 16.60 22.42 7.60
CA TYR A 147 17.06 22.71 6.23
C TYR A 147 18.43 23.42 6.25
N ASP A 148 19.38 22.91 5.46
CA ASP A 148 20.66 23.54 5.20
C ASP A 148 20.80 23.84 3.69
N GLU A 149 20.90 25.11 3.34
CA GLU A 149 21.06 25.57 1.94
C GLU A 149 22.36 25.12 1.27
N LYS A 150 23.32 24.61 2.04
CA LYS A 150 24.60 24.11 1.51
C LYS A 150 24.51 22.68 1.02
N VAL A 151 23.44 21.95 1.40
CA VAL A 151 23.29 20.52 1.13
C VAL A 151 22.09 20.29 0.18
N PRO A 152 22.26 19.54 -0.92
CA PRO A 152 21.12 19.12 -1.73
C PRO A 152 20.22 18.18 -0.95
N TRP A 153 18.97 18.01 -1.42
CA TRP A 153 18.04 17.07 -0.78
C TRP A 153 18.58 15.63 -0.78
N ILE A 154 18.97 15.15 0.38
CA ILE A 154 19.61 13.84 0.56
C ILE A 154 18.72 12.69 0.08
N ALA A 155 17.40 12.81 0.29
CA ALA A 155 16.42 11.79 -0.09
C ALA A 155 15.92 11.89 -1.54
N TYR A 156 16.46 12.79 -2.38
CA TYR A 156 16.03 12.94 -3.78
C TYR A 156 16.13 11.65 -4.58
N ARG A 157 17.25 10.94 -4.45
CA ARG A 157 17.43 9.65 -5.13
C ARG A 157 16.42 8.64 -4.65
N GLN A 158 16.24 8.51 -3.34
CA GLN A 158 15.27 7.60 -2.72
C GLN A 158 13.84 7.92 -3.19
N PHE A 159 13.48 9.21 -3.26
CA PHE A 159 12.19 9.65 -3.80
C PHE A 159 11.96 9.17 -5.24
N CYS A 160 12.97 9.36 -6.10
CA CYS A 160 12.87 8.91 -7.48
C CYS A 160 12.75 7.39 -7.60
N GLU A 161 13.56 6.63 -6.86
CA GLU A 161 13.59 5.16 -6.86
C GLU A 161 12.29 4.54 -6.31
N ASN A 162 11.64 5.23 -5.38
CA ASN A 162 10.45 4.72 -4.70
C ASN A 162 9.12 5.25 -5.25
N PHE A 163 9.07 6.45 -5.83
CA PHE A 163 7.82 7.01 -6.35
C PHE A 163 7.86 7.21 -7.87
N LEU A 164 8.82 7.97 -8.37
CA LEU A 164 8.83 8.35 -9.76
C LEU A 164 9.07 7.17 -10.71
N TYR A 165 10.06 6.34 -10.43
CA TYR A 165 10.47 5.27 -11.35
C TYR A 165 9.43 4.15 -11.47
N PRO A 166 8.81 3.64 -10.39
CA PRO A 166 7.72 2.68 -10.53
C PRO A 166 6.55 3.22 -11.35
N LEU A 167 6.14 4.47 -11.12
CA LEU A 167 5.05 5.12 -11.87
C LEU A 167 5.40 5.29 -13.37
N LEU A 168 6.65 5.63 -13.70
CA LEU A 168 7.10 5.71 -15.09
C LEU A 168 7.10 4.34 -15.79
N LEU A 169 7.53 3.28 -15.09
CA LEU A 169 7.54 1.93 -15.64
C LEU A 169 6.12 1.42 -15.89
N GLU A 170 5.19 1.69 -14.98
CA GLU A 170 3.79 1.35 -15.21
C GLU A 170 3.21 2.14 -16.39
N ARG A 171 3.45 3.45 -16.46
CA ARG A 171 2.99 4.31 -17.55
C ARG A 171 3.50 3.88 -18.91
N TYR A 172 4.79 3.56 -19.03
CA TYR A 172 5.45 3.34 -20.33
C TYR A 172 5.57 1.87 -20.73
N ARG A 173 5.57 0.94 -19.75
CA ARG A 173 5.82 -0.50 -19.96
C ARG A 173 4.68 -1.39 -19.50
N LYS A 174 3.68 -0.86 -18.81
CA LYS A 174 2.63 -1.64 -18.13
C LYS A 174 3.19 -2.62 -17.08
N LEU A 175 4.36 -2.30 -16.54
CA LEU A 175 4.92 -3.01 -15.40
C LEU A 175 4.33 -2.35 -14.15
N TYR A 176 3.36 -3.00 -13.54
CA TYR A 176 2.62 -2.44 -12.42
C TYR A 176 3.52 -2.10 -11.24
N SER A 177 3.24 -0.97 -10.58
CA SER A 177 4.05 -0.44 -9.48
C SER A 177 4.18 -1.43 -8.33
N HIS A 178 3.10 -2.14 -7.97
CA HIS A 178 3.14 -3.18 -6.93
C HIS A 178 4.10 -4.34 -7.28
N GLN A 179 4.20 -4.74 -8.56
CA GLN A 179 5.16 -5.75 -9.03
C GLN A 179 6.60 -5.26 -8.95
N VAL A 180 6.82 -3.98 -9.27
CA VAL A 180 8.14 -3.35 -9.12
C VAL A 180 8.58 -3.40 -7.66
N PHE A 181 7.70 -3.05 -6.71
CA PHE A 181 8.01 -3.14 -5.28
C PHE A 181 8.17 -4.55 -4.75
N ALA A 182 7.45 -5.53 -5.30
CA ALA A 182 7.68 -6.94 -4.96
C ALA A 182 9.09 -7.42 -5.34
N ALA A 183 9.65 -6.88 -6.45
CA ALA A 183 11.01 -7.21 -6.91
C ALA A 183 12.09 -6.29 -6.28
N PHE A 184 11.76 -5.05 -5.98
CA PHE A 184 12.66 -4.02 -5.45
C PHE A 184 12.02 -3.32 -4.23
N PRO A 185 11.92 -3.97 -3.07
CA PRO A 185 11.23 -3.43 -1.91
C PRO A 185 11.83 -2.14 -1.35
N GLU A 186 13.11 -1.89 -1.57
CA GLU A 186 13.81 -0.65 -1.15
C GLU A 186 13.85 0.44 -2.25
N GLY A 187 13.15 0.22 -3.38
CA GLY A 187 13.14 1.10 -4.54
C GLY A 187 13.94 0.58 -5.73
N ILE A 188 13.48 0.89 -6.94
CA ILE A 188 14.14 0.43 -8.17
C ILE A 188 15.29 1.34 -8.58
N PRO A 189 16.53 0.81 -8.79
CA PRO A 189 17.69 1.62 -9.15
C PRO A 189 17.52 2.37 -10.49
N VAL A 190 18.17 3.54 -10.59
CA VAL A 190 18.09 4.41 -11.78
C VAL A 190 18.61 3.74 -13.06
N ASP A 191 19.67 2.95 -12.96
CA ASP A 191 20.27 2.27 -14.13
C ASP A 191 19.36 1.14 -14.64
N VAL A 192 18.64 0.44 -13.76
CA VAL A 192 17.63 -0.55 -14.13
C VAL A 192 16.46 0.13 -14.82
N THR A 193 15.97 1.23 -14.23
CA THR A 193 14.86 2.03 -14.78
C THR A 193 15.21 2.57 -16.16
N ALA A 194 16.40 3.14 -16.34
CA ALA A 194 16.85 3.68 -17.63
C ALA A 194 16.95 2.62 -18.73
N ARG A 195 17.29 1.37 -18.38
CA ARG A 195 17.32 0.24 -19.33
C ARG A 195 15.92 -0.26 -19.67
N LEU A 196 15.01 -0.26 -18.72
CA LEU A 196 13.64 -0.73 -18.93
C LEU A 196 12.77 0.26 -19.69
N LEU A 197 12.98 1.57 -19.55
CA LEU A 197 12.19 2.58 -20.24
C LEU A 197 12.36 2.53 -21.76
N PRO A 198 11.30 2.75 -22.58
CA PRO A 198 11.41 2.76 -24.03
C PRO A 198 12.15 3.99 -24.53
N LEU A 199 12.80 3.90 -25.70
CA LEU A 199 13.56 5.00 -26.30
C LEU A 199 12.74 6.30 -26.43
N ARG A 200 11.45 6.19 -26.74
CA ARG A 200 10.53 7.35 -26.83
C ARG A 200 10.44 8.17 -25.55
N SER A 201 10.65 7.56 -24.39
CA SER A 201 10.62 8.30 -23.11
C SER A 201 11.77 9.27 -22.94
N ARG A 202 12.85 9.15 -23.73
CA ARG A 202 13.96 10.10 -23.75
C ARG A 202 13.57 11.51 -24.24
N PHE A 203 12.49 11.60 -25.01
CA PHE A 203 11.93 12.87 -25.48
C PHE A 203 11.03 13.55 -24.43
N ASN A 204 10.72 12.87 -23.33
CA ASN A 204 10.03 13.48 -22.21
C ASN A 204 11.07 14.13 -21.27
N PHE A 205 10.94 15.44 -21.05
CA PHE A 205 11.90 16.20 -20.26
C PHE A 205 12.05 15.69 -18.83
N GLY A 206 10.93 15.30 -18.18
CA GLY A 206 10.94 14.71 -16.83
C GLY A 206 11.73 13.38 -16.78
N CYS A 207 11.51 12.49 -17.76
CA CYS A 207 12.30 11.26 -17.87
C CYS A 207 13.77 11.54 -18.15
N TRP A 208 14.06 12.50 -19.03
CA TRP A 208 15.42 12.86 -19.35
C TRP A 208 16.16 13.38 -18.11
N LEU A 209 15.56 14.33 -17.39
CA LEU A 209 16.16 15.00 -16.24
C LEU A 209 16.33 14.07 -15.04
N HIS A 210 15.30 13.25 -14.73
CA HIS A 210 15.28 12.48 -13.49
C HIS A 210 15.72 11.02 -13.65
N VAL A 211 15.81 10.49 -14.87
CA VAL A 211 16.22 9.11 -15.14
C VAL A 211 17.49 9.06 -15.97
N PHE A 212 17.44 9.57 -17.20
CA PHE A 212 18.56 9.35 -18.15
C PHE A 212 19.82 10.13 -17.81
N LEU A 213 19.70 11.38 -17.36
CA LEU A 213 20.84 12.19 -16.94
C LEU A 213 21.51 11.60 -15.68
N PRO A 214 20.80 11.27 -14.59
CA PRO A 214 21.42 10.62 -13.43
C PRO A 214 22.03 9.25 -13.75
N ALA A 215 21.39 8.45 -14.61
CA ALA A 215 21.95 7.16 -15.05
C ALA A 215 23.26 7.31 -15.83
N ALA A 216 23.36 8.33 -16.68
CA ALA A 216 24.60 8.65 -17.42
C ALA A 216 25.73 9.08 -16.47
N VAL A 217 25.44 9.93 -15.48
CA VAL A 217 26.41 10.39 -14.48
C VAL A 217 26.89 9.21 -13.60
N ALA A 218 25.96 8.34 -13.16
CA ALA A 218 26.31 7.15 -12.37
C ALA A 218 27.26 6.20 -13.16
N LYS A 219 27.01 6.02 -14.46
CA LYS A 219 27.84 5.19 -15.34
C LYS A 219 29.26 5.78 -15.54
N SER A 220 29.37 7.11 -15.64
CA SER A 220 30.66 7.78 -15.79
C SER A 220 31.55 7.67 -14.53
N LYS A 221 30.92 7.57 -13.34
CA LYS A 221 31.67 7.42 -12.06
C LYS A 221 32.17 5.99 -11.80
N ASN A 222 31.57 4.98 -12.47
CA ASN A 222 31.97 3.58 -12.40
C ASN A 222 32.20 3.02 -13.82
N PRO A 223 33.35 3.32 -14.48
CA PRO A 223 33.66 2.73 -15.77
C PRO A 223 33.82 1.22 -15.64
N ARG A 224 33.26 0.46 -16.60
CA ARG A 224 33.43 -1.01 -16.63
C ARG A 224 34.93 -1.33 -16.78
N PRO A 225 35.43 -2.44 -16.16
CA PRO A 225 36.82 -2.85 -16.26
C PRO A 225 37.37 -3.04 -17.70
N SER A 226 36.48 -3.14 -18.70
CA SER A 226 36.84 -3.33 -20.13
C SER A 226 37.10 -2.02 -20.88
N GLU A 227 36.94 -0.85 -20.28
CA GLU A 227 37.18 0.47 -20.92
C GLU A 227 38.44 1.18 -20.38
N VAL A 228 39.27 0.50 -19.57
CA VAL A 228 40.59 1.01 -19.19
C VAL A 228 41.56 0.65 -20.30
N SER A 229 41.49 1.39 -21.41
CA SER A 229 42.61 1.43 -22.36
C SER A 229 43.73 2.24 -21.72
N GLU A 230 44.91 1.64 -21.72
CA GLU A 230 46.19 2.24 -21.37
C GLU A 230 46.33 3.67 -21.89
N THR A 231 46.34 4.66 -21.02
CA THR A 231 46.88 5.98 -21.34
C THR A 231 47.73 6.48 -20.18
N ARG A 232 49.03 6.28 -20.40
CA ARG A 232 50.21 7.06 -20.00
C ARG A 232 50.08 7.93 -18.74
N GLU A 233 50.92 7.56 -17.79
CA GLU A 233 51.49 8.43 -16.77
C GLU A 233 52.09 9.69 -17.42
N THR A 234 51.60 10.86 -17.04
CA THR A 234 52.40 12.11 -17.08
C THR A 234 52.10 12.91 -15.83
N SER A 235 53.14 12.98 -15.06
CA SER A 235 53.52 13.91 -13.98
C SER A 235 52.60 15.09 -13.66
N GLY A 236 52.28 15.16 -12.39
CA GLY A 236 52.32 16.24 -11.44
C GLY A 236 51.86 17.63 -11.84
N THR A 237 50.77 18.07 -11.24
CA THR A 237 50.72 19.41 -10.61
C THR A 237 49.59 19.41 -9.59
N SER A 238 49.93 19.69 -8.35
CA SER A 238 49.02 20.00 -7.25
C SER A 238 48.29 21.31 -7.52
N GLY A 239 47.04 21.20 -7.96
CA GLY A 239 46.11 22.32 -8.05
C GLY A 239 44.99 22.10 -7.06
N THR A 240 45.06 22.75 -5.90
CA THR A 240 43.95 22.97 -4.99
C THR A 240 42.89 23.82 -5.70
N SER A 241 42.01 23.17 -6.47
CA SER A 241 40.75 23.77 -6.86
C SER A 241 39.74 23.50 -5.75
N GLY A 242 39.57 24.50 -4.91
CA GLY A 242 38.39 24.56 -4.03
C GLY A 242 37.15 24.53 -4.91
N GLU A 243 36.56 23.36 -5.07
CA GLU A 243 35.18 23.25 -5.57
C GLU A 243 34.29 24.02 -4.57
N SER A 244 33.92 25.24 -4.94
CA SER A 244 32.82 25.96 -4.34
C SER A 244 31.63 25.03 -4.37
N ALA A 245 31.28 24.45 -3.22
CA ALA A 245 30.08 23.67 -3.04
C ALA A 245 28.91 24.54 -3.52
N ALA A 246 28.36 24.21 -4.70
CA ALA A 246 27.31 25.01 -5.31
C ALA A 246 26.13 25.03 -4.35
N SER A 247 25.87 26.19 -3.72
CA SER A 247 24.77 26.40 -2.79
C SER A 247 23.45 25.90 -3.43
N PHE A 248 22.77 25.01 -2.73
CA PHE A 248 21.46 24.51 -3.14
C PHE A 248 20.37 25.37 -2.48
N SER A 249 20.25 26.63 -2.95
CA SER A 249 19.35 27.60 -2.34
C SER A 249 17.90 27.10 -2.25
N ARG A 250 17.13 27.67 -1.31
CA ARG A 250 15.70 27.40 -1.14
C ARG A 250 14.91 27.51 -2.45
N GLN A 251 15.27 28.47 -3.33
CA GLN A 251 14.63 28.63 -4.63
C GLN A 251 14.90 27.42 -5.54
N LYS A 252 16.14 26.91 -5.57
CA LYS A 252 16.50 25.72 -6.36
C LYS A 252 15.76 24.49 -5.83
N MET A 253 15.64 24.36 -4.50
CA MET A 253 14.90 23.26 -3.87
C MET A 253 13.42 23.31 -4.25
N ASN A 254 12.78 24.48 -4.14
CA ASN A 254 11.39 24.66 -4.54
C ASN A 254 11.17 24.35 -6.03
N ASN A 255 12.09 24.76 -6.91
CA ASN A 255 12.00 24.46 -8.33
C ASN A 255 12.08 22.94 -8.59
N LEU A 256 12.99 22.23 -7.90
CA LEU A 256 13.10 20.77 -7.99
C LEU A 256 11.81 20.08 -7.57
N ILE A 257 11.26 20.47 -6.40
CA ILE A 257 10.04 19.89 -5.85
C ILE A 257 8.85 20.16 -6.79
N ASN A 258 8.69 21.39 -7.27
CA ASN A 258 7.62 21.76 -8.18
C ASN A 258 7.71 21.01 -9.51
N HIS A 259 8.93 20.79 -10.02
CA HIS A 259 9.13 19.99 -11.24
C HIS A 259 8.76 18.53 -11.02
N LEU A 260 9.22 17.90 -9.92
CA LEU A 260 8.82 16.54 -9.57
C LEU A 260 7.29 16.42 -9.39
N TYR A 261 6.68 17.39 -8.72
CA TYR A 261 5.23 17.45 -8.55
C TYR A 261 4.51 17.50 -9.91
N SER A 262 4.95 18.38 -10.81
CA SER A 262 4.38 18.50 -12.17
C SER A 262 4.52 17.21 -12.96
N VAL A 263 5.69 16.56 -12.89
CA VAL A 263 5.92 15.28 -13.58
C VAL A 263 4.98 14.21 -13.03
N ILE A 264 4.96 13.98 -11.70
CA ILE A 264 4.17 12.92 -11.09
C ILE A 264 2.66 13.15 -11.26
N SER A 265 2.17 14.39 -11.07
CA SER A 265 0.75 14.72 -11.22
C SER A 265 0.24 14.54 -12.65
N SER A 266 1.11 14.70 -13.65
CA SER A 266 0.77 14.49 -15.06
C SER A 266 0.71 13.00 -15.45
N LEU A 267 1.27 12.09 -14.64
CA LEU A 267 1.28 10.67 -14.95
C LEU A 267 -0.12 10.07 -14.76
N LYS A 268 -0.49 9.22 -15.72
CA LYS A 268 -1.73 8.45 -15.69
C LYS A 268 -1.39 6.98 -15.95
N PRO A 269 -2.12 6.03 -15.37
CA PRO A 269 -1.92 4.62 -15.69
C PRO A 269 -2.10 4.38 -17.20
N ASN A 270 -1.39 3.40 -17.72
CA ASN A 270 -1.53 3.04 -19.15
C ASN A 270 -2.72 2.09 -19.33
N ASP A 271 -3.88 2.57 -18.94
CA ASP A 271 -5.10 1.77 -18.95
C ASP A 271 -5.92 2.04 -20.21
N LYS A 272 -5.95 1.06 -21.12
CA LYS A 272 -6.91 1.05 -22.24
C LYS A 272 -8.26 0.44 -21.82
N SER A 273 -8.42 0.06 -20.55
CA SER A 273 -9.54 -0.73 -20.07
C SER A 273 -10.79 0.10 -19.75
N GLU A 274 -10.74 1.43 -19.75
CA GLU A 274 -11.97 2.22 -19.62
C GLU A 274 -13.01 1.88 -20.71
N ALA A 275 -12.55 1.54 -21.92
CA ALA A 275 -13.44 1.07 -23.00
C ALA A 275 -13.86 -0.41 -22.84
N ALA A 276 -12.99 -1.26 -22.27
CA ALA A 276 -13.26 -2.70 -22.11
C ALA A 276 -14.23 -2.98 -20.94
N TRP A 277 -14.31 -2.10 -19.94
CA TRP A 277 -15.16 -2.32 -18.75
C TRP A 277 -16.62 -1.92 -18.95
N ASN A 278 -16.91 -0.92 -19.79
CA ASN A 278 -18.28 -0.70 -20.28
C ASN A 278 -18.78 -1.95 -21.01
N THR A 279 -17.87 -2.74 -21.62
CA THR A 279 -18.16 -4.02 -22.25
C THR A 279 -18.30 -5.16 -21.25
N TYR A 280 -17.56 -5.20 -20.14
CA TYR A 280 -17.62 -6.32 -19.18
C TYR A 280 -18.96 -6.43 -18.45
N TYR A 281 -19.57 -5.30 -18.04
CA TYR A 281 -20.94 -5.30 -17.52
C TYR A 281 -21.99 -5.50 -18.62
N ASN A 282 -21.70 -5.10 -19.86
CA ASN A 282 -22.59 -5.32 -21.02
C ASN A 282 -22.41 -6.71 -21.66
N GLU A 283 -21.23 -7.34 -21.54
CA GLU A 283 -20.94 -8.70 -21.99
C GLU A 283 -21.19 -9.77 -20.92
N THR A 284 -21.48 -9.37 -19.67
CA THR A 284 -21.85 -10.35 -18.65
C THR A 284 -23.23 -10.90 -18.98
N ILE A 285 -23.28 -12.20 -19.20
CA ILE A 285 -24.45 -13.08 -19.30
C ILE A 285 -25.45 -12.87 -18.14
N LEU A 286 -25.12 -12.01 -17.17
CA LEU A 286 -25.88 -11.76 -15.96
C LEU A 286 -26.56 -10.38 -16.08
N SER A 287 -27.88 -10.41 -16.12
CA SER A 287 -28.75 -9.22 -16.25
C SER A 287 -28.62 -8.25 -15.07
N GLN A 288 -29.06 -6.99 -15.26
CA GLN A 288 -29.25 -6.04 -14.15
C GLN A 288 -30.12 -6.62 -13.03
N GLU A 289 -31.06 -7.49 -13.39
CA GLU A 289 -31.94 -8.20 -12.48
C GLU A 289 -31.17 -9.15 -11.53
N TYR A 290 -30.16 -9.87 -12.05
CA TYR A 290 -29.29 -10.70 -11.20
C TYR A 290 -28.56 -9.86 -10.15
N LEU A 291 -27.96 -8.74 -10.55
CA LEU A 291 -27.22 -7.88 -9.62
C LEU A 291 -28.15 -7.33 -8.56
N GLU A 292 -29.37 -6.92 -8.92
CA GLU A 292 -30.36 -6.42 -7.98
C GLU A 292 -30.87 -7.51 -7.03
N ASN A 293 -31.12 -8.72 -7.51
CA ASN A 293 -31.50 -9.84 -6.66
C ASN A 293 -30.39 -10.21 -5.70
N LYS A 294 -29.14 -10.25 -6.17
CA LYS A 294 -27.96 -10.47 -5.33
C LYS A 294 -27.79 -9.36 -4.28
N ARG A 295 -27.99 -8.09 -4.65
CA ARG A 295 -27.95 -6.94 -3.73
C ARG A 295 -28.97 -7.07 -2.63
N LYS A 296 -30.22 -7.47 -2.94
CA LYS A 296 -31.29 -7.64 -1.94
C LYS A 296 -30.92 -8.71 -0.90
N ILE A 297 -30.44 -9.87 -1.35
CA ILE A 297 -30.00 -10.95 -0.45
C ILE A 297 -28.82 -10.49 0.39
N PHE A 298 -27.82 -9.85 -0.22
CA PHE A 298 -26.67 -9.31 0.47
C PHE A 298 -27.09 -8.31 1.55
N ALA A 299 -27.94 -7.32 1.20
CA ALA A 299 -28.41 -6.32 2.14
C ALA A 299 -29.20 -6.92 3.32
N LYS A 300 -30.00 -7.98 3.06
CA LYS A 300 -30.71 -8.75 4.07
C LYS A 300 -29.73 -9.42 5.04
N PHE A 301 -28.73 -10.13 4.50
CA PHE A 301 -27.78 -10.90 5.31
C PHE A 301 -26.91 -10.01 6.21
N ILE A 302 -26.53 -8.82 5.72
CA ILE A 302 -25.71 -7.88 6.50
C ILE A 302 -26.51 -6.96 7.42
N SER A 303 -27.87 -6.95 7.36
CA SER A 303 -28.69 -5.97 8.07
C SER A 303 -28.59 -6.07 9.59
N ASN A 304 -28.41 -7.28 10.12
CA ASN A 304 -28.41 -7.57 11.55
C ASN A 304 -27.04 -8.02 12.09
N LEU A 305 -25.97 -7.85 11.29
CA LEU A 305 -24.64 -8.23 11.72
C LEU A 305 -23.98 -7.10 12.51
N ASP A 306 -23.50 -7.41 13.71
CA ASP A 306 -22.58 -6.53 14.45
C ASP A 306 -21.18 -6.74 13.90
N THR A 307 -20.84 -5.94 12.90
CA THR A 307 -19.59 -6.06 12.12
C THR A 307 -18.99 -4.69 11.96
N ARG A 308 -17.71 -4.54 12.34
CA ARG A 308 -16.98 -3.27 12.25
C ARG A 308 -16.01 -3.27 11.08
N GLN A 309 -15.36 -4.40 10.80
CA GLN A 309 -14.37 -4.54 9.76
C GLN A 309 -14.64 -5.78 8.90
N VAL A 310 -14.66 -5.58 7.58
CA VAL A 310 -14.91 -6.61 6.58
C VAL A 310 -13.73 -6.74 5.62
N LEU A 311 -13.38 -7.99 5.28
CA LEU A 311 -12.49 -8.31 4.18
C LEU A 311 -13.30 -8.75 2.97
N ASP A 312 -13.26 -7.96 1.89
CA ASP A 312 -13.91 -8.27 0.61
C ASP A 312 -12.89 -8.93 -0.33
N LEU A 313 -13.06 -10.23 -0.56
CA LEU A 313 -12.18 -11.04 -1.42
C LEU A 313 -12.73 -11.11 -2.85
N GLY A 314 -11.95 -10.64 -3.83
CA GLY A 314 -12.39 -10.51 -5.21
C GLY A 314 -13.35 -9.33 -5.35
N ALA A 315 -13.00 -8.20 -4.72
CA ALA A 315 -13.84 -7.02 -4.63
C ALA A 315 -14.14 -6.35 -5.98
N ASN A 316 -13.34 -6.60 -7.00
CA ASN A 316 -13.43 -5.98 -8.31
C ASN A 316 -13.45 -4.43 -8.18
N ASP A 317 -14.48 -3.74 -8.69
CA ASP A 317 -14.66 -2.29 -8.57
C ASP A 317 -15.36 -1.84 -7.28
N GLY A 318 -15.54 -2.77 -6.31
CA GLY A 318 -16.02 -2.49 -4.96
C GLY A 318 -17.52 -2.24 -4.83
N TYR A 319 -18.35 -2.79 -5.71
CA TYR A 319 -19.80 -2.59 -5.62
C TYR A 319 -20.36 -2.98 -4.24
N PHE A 320 -20.03 -4.18 -3.74
CA PHE A 320 -20.48 -4.67 -2.43
C PHE A 320 -19.74 -4.01 -1.27
N SER A 321 -18.46 -3.70 -1.45
CA SER A 321 -17.68 -2.91 -0.47
C SER A 321 -18.33 -1.57 -0.17
N ARG A 322 -18.88 -0.88 -1.17
CA ARG A 322 -19.58 0.40 -0.98
C ARG A 322 -20.86 0.26 -0.16
N LEU A 323 -21.66 -0.79 -0.43
CA LEU A 323 -22.88 -1.06 0.35
C LEU A 323 -22.58 -1.30 1.84
N LEU A 324 -21.41 -1.85 2.17
CA LEU A 324 -20.95 -1.98 3.55
C LEU A 324 -20.55 -0.62 4.14
N CYS A 325 -19.83 0.19 3.38
CA CYS A 325 -19.45 1.54 3.78
C CYS A 325 -20.64 2.45 4.08
N GLU A 326 -21.73 2.35 3.31
CA GLU A 326 -22.97 3.08 3.54
C GLU A 326 -23.61 2.77 4.90
N LYS A 327 -23.25 1.62 5.50
CA LYS A 327 -23.65 1.19 6.86
C LYS A 327 -22.61 1.56 7.94
N GLY A 328 -21.58 2.32 7.58
CA GLY A 328 -20.50 2.70 8.51
C GLY A 328 -19.45 1.62 8.76
N ILE A 329 -19.44 0.53 8.00
CA ILE A 329 -18.51 -0.58 8.12
C ILE A 329 -17.20 -0.27 7.39
N SER A 330 -16.06 -0.52 8.02
CA SER A 330 -14.74 -0.42 7.39
C SER A 330 -14.48 -1.64 6.50
N VAL A 331 -13.94 -1.42 5.30
CA VAL A 331 -13.73 -2.49 4.33
C VAL A 331 -12.28 -2.53 3.85
N ILE A 332 -11.66 -3.70 3.93
CA ILE A 332 -10.43 -4.03 3.20
C ILE A 332 -10.88 -4.75 1.93
N ALA A 333 -10.71 -4.10 0.78
CA ALA A 333 -11.16 -4.63 -0.51
C ALA A 333 -9.96 -5.12 -1.32
N ILE A 334 -9.86 -6.42 -1.57
CA ILE A 334 -8.73 -6.98 -2.32
C ILE A 334 -9.16 -7.63 -3.62
N ASP A 335 -8.35 -7.43 -4.64
CA ASP A 335 -8.44 -8.12 -5.93
C ASP A 335 -7.06 -8.19 -6.58
N ASN A 336 -6.83 -9.15 -7.48
CA ASN A 336 -5.61 -9.22 -8.28
C ASN A 336 -5.66 -8.37 -9.55
N ASP A 337 -6.83 -7.81 -9.91
CA ASP A 337 -7.00 -6.91 -11.04
C ASP A 337 -6.64 -5.46 -10.68
N ALA A 338 -5.39 -5.09 -10.94
CA ALA A 338 -4.86 -3.77 -10.65
C ALA A 338 -5.70 -2.61 -11.21
N PRO A 339 -6.24 -2.64 -12.44
CA PRO A 339 -7.15 -1.62 -12.95
C PRO A 339 -8.43 -1.46 -12.12
N SER A 340 -9.06 -2.55 -11.69
CA SER A 340 -10.29 -2.50 -10.87
C SER A 340 -10.01 -1.86 -9.52
N ILE A 341 -8.95 -2.31 -8.84
CA ILE A 341 -8.52 -1.75 -7.55
C ILE A 341 -8.16 -0.26 -7.70
N ASN A 342 -7.50 0.14 -8.80
CA ASN A 342 -7.19 1.55 -9.03
C ASN A 342 -8.45 2.41 -9.22
N ARG A 343 -9.49 1.89 -9.89
CA ARG A 343 -10.79 2.59 -9.99
C ARG A 343 -11.47 2.70 -8.63
N LEU A 344 -11.45 1.61 -7.85
CA LEU A 344 -12.01 1.62 -6.50
C LEU A 344 -11.28 2.62 -5.61
N PHE A 345 -9.93 2.68 -5.69
CA PHE A 345 -9.13 3.67 -4.95
C PHE A 345 -9.54 5.11 -5.30
N ARG A 346 -9.63 5.46 -6.58
CA ARG A 346 -10.08 6.79 -7.02
C ARG A 346 -11.47 7.15 -6.48
N ARG A 347 -12.39 6.19 -6.53
CA ARG A 347 -13.76 6.39 -6.03
C ARG A 347 -13.75 6.56 -4.51
N SER A 348 -13.00 5.74 -3.79
CA SER A 348 -12.88 5.84 -2.32
C SER A 348 -12.32 7.20 -1.91
N ALA A 349 -11.34 7.72 -2.63
CA ALA A 349 -10.80 9.06 -2.39
C ALA A 349 -11.84 10.17 -2.69
N ALA A 350 -12.52 10.10 -3.84
CA ALA A 350 -13.49 11.12 -4.24
C ALA A 350 -14.71 11.19 -3.31
N GLU A 351 -15.17 10.06 -2.80
CA GLU A 351 -16.33 9.92 -1.93
C GLU A 351 -15.95 9.81 -0.44
N SER A 352 -14.65 9.85 -0.10
CA SER A 352 -14.11 9.66 1.26
C SER A 352 -14.62 8.39 1.95
N LEU A 353 -14.69 7.28 1.19
CA LEU A 353 -15.19 6.00 1.69
C LEU A 353 -14.18 5.33 2.62
N ASN A 354 -14.63 4.71 3.69
CA ASN A 354 -13.79 3.91 4.58
C ASN A 354 -13.48 2.53 3.97
N ILE A 355 -12.90 2.54 2.78
CA ILE A 355 -12.45 1.37 2.03
C ILE A 355 -10.95 1.50 1.81
N LEU A 356 -10.20 0.43 2.09
CA LEU A 356 -8.80 0.27 1.76
C LEU A 356 -8.66 -0.71 0.58
N PRO A 357 -8.52 -0.23 -0.67
CA PRO A 357 -8.36 -1.08 -1.83
C PRO A 357 -6.91 -1.52 -2.00
N LEU A 358 -6.66 -2.83 -2.10
CA LEU A 358 -5.32 -3.40 -2.23
C LEU A 358 -5.26 -4.41 -3.38
N ILE A 359 -4.15 -4.40 -4.11
CA ILE A 359 -3.87 -5.39 -5.17
C ILE A 359 -3.24 -6.62 -4.53
N ILE A 360 -4.05 -7.65 -4.30
CA ILE A 360 -3.60 -8.88 -3.67
C ILE A 360 -4.24 -10.08 -4.35
N ASP A 361 -3.42 -11.02 -4.80
CA ASP A 361 -3.86 -12.37 -5.14
C ASP A 361 -3.96 -13.20 -3.85
N ILE A 362 -5.17 -13.53 -3.41
CA ILE A 362 -5.36 -14.31 -2.18
C ILE A 362 -4.74 -15.71 -2.24
N THR A 363 -4.42 -16.20 -3.43
CA THR A 363 -3.72 -17.49 -3.61
C THR A 363 -2.21 -17.39 -3.37
N ALA A 364 -1.68 -16.17 -3.36
CA ALA A 364 -0.29 -15.81 -3.07
C ALA A 364 -0.22 -14.43 -2.40
N PRO A 365 -0.80 -14.28 -1.19
CA PRO A 365 -0.83 -13.00 -0.49
C PRO A 365 0.59 -12.53 -0.16
N SER A 366 0.77 -11.22 0.01
CA SER A 366 2.08 -10.64 0.33
C SER A 366 2.66 -11.26 1.60
N ALA A 367 3.87 -11.81 1.45
CA ALA A 367 4.62 -12.41 2.55
C ALA A 367 5.22 -11.35 3.48
N ALA A 368 5.67 -11.77 4.65
CA ALA A 368 6.49 -10.94 5.52
C ALA A 368 7.88 -10.72 4.86
N ILE A 369 8.41 -9.49 4.95
CA ILE A 369 9.69 -9.11 4.32
C ILE A 369 10.54 -8.23 5.24
N GLY A 370 11.77 -7.94 4.79
CA GLY A 370 12.76 -7.17 5.52
C GLY A 370 13.70 -8.06 6.32
N PHE A 371 14.46 -7.47 7.24
CA PHE A 371 15.42 -8.21 8.05
C PHE A 371 14.71 -9.29 8.87
N ALA A 372 15.20 -10.51 8.84
CA ALA A 372 14.60 -11.71 9.44
C ALA A 372 13.14 -12.00 9.01
N ASN A 373 12.61 -11.35 7.97
CA ASN A 373 11.19 -11.35 7.57
C ASN A 373 10.24 -10.80 8.65
N GLU A 374 10.70 -9.88 9.48
CA GLU A 374 9.94 -9.34 10.60
C GLU A 374 9.62 -7.85 10.48
N GLU A 375 10.36 -7.10 9.61
CA GLU A 375 10.15 -5.65 9.50
C GLU A 375 8.76 -5.27 8.99
N ARG A 376 8.23 -6.07 8.06
CA ARG A 376 6.92 -5.83 7.43
C ARG A 376 6.13 -7.12 7.47
N ALA A 377 5.16 -7.17 8.32
CA ALA A 377 4.32 -8.35 8.51
C ALA A 377 3.58 -8.74 7.23
N GLY A 378 3.41 -10.02 6.99
CA GLY A 378 2.64 -10.55 5.86
C GLY A 378 1.18 -10.11 5.93
N PHE A 379 0.50 -10.06 4.77
CA PHE A 379 -0.87 -9.58 4.66
C PHE A 379 -1.82 -10.28 5.65
N LEU A 380 -1.79 -11.60 5.70
CA LEU A 380 -2.67 -12.37 6.57
C LEU A 380 -2.42 -12.17 8.07
N ASN A 381 -1.24 -11.71 8.46
CA ASN A 381 -0.91 -11.42 9.86
C ASN A 381 -1.36 -10.01 10.30
N ARG A 382 -1.66 -9.12 9.33
CA ARG A 382 -2.08 -7.74 9.59
C ARG A 382 -3.60 -7.55 9.57
N ILE A 383 -4.34 -8.58 9.13
CA ILE A 383 -5.78 -8.47 8.95
C ILE A 383 -6.50 -9.11 10.12
N HIS A 384 -7.34 -8.30 10.74
CA HIS A 384 -8.32 -8.73 11.71
C HIS A 384 -9.69 -8.28 11.20
N CYS A 385 -10.55 -9.21 10.79
CA CYS A 385 -11.88 -8.89 10.31
C CYS A 385 -12.95 -9.72 11.03
N ASP A 386 -14.14 -9.12 11.17
CA ASP A 386 -15.28 -9.80 11.76
C ASP A 386 -15.96 -10.70 10.72
N LEU A 387 -15.99 -10.23 9.47
CA LEU A 387 -16.64 -10.90 8.34
C LEU A 387 -15.71 -10.93 7.12
N ILE A 388 -15.63 -12.09 6.48
CA ILE A 388 -15.11 -12.21 5.11
C ILE A 388 -16.31 -12.32 4.16
N ILE A 389 -16.27 -11.57 3.06
CA ILE A 389 -17.16 -11.75 1.92
C ILE A 389 -16.38 -12.32 0.73
N ALA A 390 -16.95 -13.34 0.06
CA ALA A 390 -16.36 -14.02 -1.08
C ALA A 390 -17.44 -14.31 -2.13
N LEU A 391 -17.79 -13.28 -2.90
CA LEU A 391 -18.89 -13.33 -3.85
C LEU A 391 -18.39 -13.66 -5.25
N ALA A 392 -18.97 -14.71 -5.87
CA ALA A 392 -18.55 -15.22 -7.18
C ALA A 392 -17.04 -15.52 -7.28
N LEU A 393 -16.41 -15.94 -6.19
CA LEU A 393 -14.96 -16.16 -6.09
C LEU A 393 -14.60 -17.65 -6.01
N ILE A 394 -15.37 -18.48 -5.28
CA ILE A 394 -14.96 -19.83 -4.92
C ILE A 394 -14.65 -20.74 -6.13
N HIS A 395 -15.39 -20.59 -7.22
CA HIS A 395 -15.15 -21.34 -8.46
C HIS A 395 -13.83 -20.95 -9.13
N HIS A 396 -13.40 -19.68 -9.01
CA HIS A 396 -12.09 -19.25 -9.49
C HIS A 396 -10.96 -19.88 -8.66
N LEU A 397 -11.16 -20.00 -7.33
CA LEU A 397 -10.16 -20.61 -6.46
C LEU A 397 -10.08 -22.13 -6.66
N VAL A 398 -11.23 -22.83 -6.71
CA VAL A 398 -11.25 -24.28 -6.86
C VAL A 398 -10.90 -24.70 -8.29
N ILE A 399 -11.65 -24.19 -9.27
CA ILE A 399 -11.49 -24.63 -10.67
C ILE A 399 -10.33 -23.89 -11.34
N GLY A 400 -10.23 -22.57 -11.14
CA GLY A 400 -9.18 -21.75 -11.76
C GLY A 400 -7.78 -22.00 -11.21
N LYS A 401 -7.67 -22.22 -9.89
CA LYS A 401 -6.38 -22.34 -9.18
C LYS A 401 -6.13 -23.72 -8.56
N ASN A 402 -7.02 -24.70 -8.77
CA ASN A 402 -6.93 -26.05 -8.23
C ASN A 402 -6.83 -26.14 -6.70
N ILE A 403 -7.43 -25.20 -5.97
CA ILE A 403 -7.40 -25.23 -4.49
C ILE A 403 -8.56 -26.10 -4.00
N PRO A 404 -8.30 -27.17 -3.19
CA PRO A 404 -9.35 -28.00 -2.65
C PRO A 404 -10.31 -27.24 -1.74
N LEU A 405 -11.61 -27.61 -1.74
CA LEU A 405 -12.63 -27.00 -0.90
C LEU A 405 -12.28 -27.07 0.60
N GLU A 406 -11.63 -28.15 1.04
CA GLU A 406 -11.20 -28.35 2.42
C GLU A 406 -10.17 -27.29 2.86
N LYS A 407 -9.22 -26.97 1.98
CA LYS A 407 -8.23 -25.93 2.23
C LYS A 407 -8.88 -24.54 2.31
N LEU A 408 -9.88 -24.28 1.46
CA LEU A 408 -10.59 -22.99 1.50
C LEU A 408 -11.44 -22.86 2.76
N ALA A 409 -12.18 -23.91 3.16
CA ALA A 409 -12.97 -23.88 4.36
C ALA A 409 -12.10 -23.66 5.62
N LEU A 410 -10.96 -24.36 5.70
CA LEU A 410 -9.97 -24.15 6.76
C LEU A 410 -9.43 -22.72 6.74
N PHE A 411 -9.03 -22.20 5.58
CA PHE A 411 -8.54 -20.83 5.43
C PHE A 411 -9.55 -19.82 5.94
N PHE A 412 -10.78 -19.86 5.47
CA PHE A 412 -11.82 -18.93 5.94
C PHE A 412 -12.05 -19.00 7.44
N SER A 413 -12.00 -20.21 8.03
CA SER A 413 -12.19 -20.40 9.47
C SER A 413 -11.06 -19.82 10.32
N GLN A 414 -9.86 -19.65 9.76
CA GLN A 414 -8.73 -19.05 10.48
C GLN A 414 -8.85 -17.54 10.59
N TYR A 415 -9.44 -16.87 9.57
CA TYR A 415 -9.37 -15.41 9.42
C TYR A 415 -10.70 -14.69 9.62
N ALA A 416 -11.84 -15.38 9.79
CA ALA A 416 -13.15 -14.77 9.99
C ALA A 416 -13.98 -15.43 11.08
N LYS A 417 -14.74 -14.61 11.81
CA LYS A 417 -15.85 -15.06 12.69
C LYS A 417 -17.11 -15.35 11.89
N LEU A 418 -17.34 -14.57 10.83
CA LEU A 418 -18.46 -14.69 9.92
C LEU A 418 -17.95 -14.82 8.48
N LEU A 419 -18.65 -15.60 7.66
CA LEU A 419 -18.32 -15.77 6.25
C LEU A 419 -19.61 -15.63 5.44
N LEU A 420 -19.61 -14.69 4.47
CA LEU A 420 -20.65 -14.55 3.47
C LEU A 420 -20.08 -14.98 2.13
N ILE A 421 -20.53 -16.10 1.61
CA ILE A 421 -19.94 -16.73 0.42
C ILE A 421 -21.00 -17.11 -0.60
N GLU A 422 -20.67 -16.90 -1.90
CA GLU A 422 -21.53 -17.33 -3.00
C GLU A 422 -20.96 -18.60 -3.62
N PHE A 423 -21.75 -19.67 -3.58
CA PHE A 423 -21.46 -20.89 -4.32
C PHE A 423 -22.00 -20.79 -5.74
N VAL A 424 -21.13 -21.00 -6.71
CA VAL A 424 -21.43 -21.00 -8.15
C VAL A 424 -21.25 -22.42 -8.67
N PRO A 425 -22.33 -23.16 -9.00
CA PRO A 425 -22.25 -24.57 -9.40
C PRO A 425 -21.69 -24.76 -10.83
N LYS A 426 -21.36 -26.01 -11.20
CA LYS A 426 -20.75 -26.33 -12.49
C LYS A 426 -21.62 -25.98 -13.69
N ASN A 427 -22.93 -26.07 -13.55
CA ASN A 427 -23.91 -25.72 -14.60
C ASN A 427 -24.17 -24.19 -14.69
N ASP A 428 -23.35 -23.34 -14.04
CA ASP A 428 -23.35 -21.91 -14.29
C ASP A 428 -22.59 -21.60 -15.58
N PRO A 429 -23.09 -20.73 -16.47
CA PRO A 429 -22.45 -20.43 -17.75
C PRO A 429 -21.00 -19.95 -17.66
N LYS A 430 -20.62 -19.28 -16.56
CA LYS A 430 -19.23 -18.86 -16.34
C LYS A 430 -18.33 -20.05 -16.00
N VAL A 431 -18.82 -20.99 -15.21
CA VAL A 431 -18.08 -22.22 -14.86
C VAL A 431 -17.97 -23.15 -16.06
N GLU A 432 -19.03 -23.32 -16.83
CA GLU A 432 -19.01 -24.08 -18.08
C GLU A 432 -17.96 -23.53 -19.05
N LYS A 433 -17.89 -22.20 -19.22
CA LYS A 433 -16.84 -21.55 -20.03
C LYS A 433 -15.44 -21.82 -19.48
N MET A 434 -15.24 -21.84 -18.16
CA MET A 434 -13.94 -22.16 -17.54
C MET A 434 -13.54 -23.62 -17.78
N LEU A 435 -14.50 -24.54 -17.76
CA LEU A 435 -14.28 -25.96 -17.98
C LEU A 435 -14.12 -26.33 -19.48
N ALA A 436 -14.68 -25.54 -20.39
CA ALA A 436 -14.62 -25.80 -21.84
C ALA A 436 -13.19 -25.87 -22.41
N SER A 437 -12.21 -25.25 -21.73
CA SER A 437 -10.80 -25.18 -22.14
C SER A 437 -9.88 -26.15 -21.39
N ARG A 438 -10.42 -27.03 -20.54
CA ARG A 438 -9.64 -27.93 -19.67
C ARG A 438 -10.41 -29.20 -19.32
N GLU A 439 -9.70 -30.25 -18.93
CA GLU A 439 -10.31 -31.44 -18.39
C GLU A 439 -11.00 -31.18 -17.05
N ASP A 440 -12.22 -31.67 -16.87
CA ASP A 440 -12.95 -31.54 -15.61
C ASP A 440 -12.50 -32.60 -14.60
N ILE A 441 -11.44 -32.29 -13.88
CA ILE A 441 -10.94 -33.10 -12.76
C ILE A 441 -11.62 -32.76 -11.41
N PHE A 442 -12.60 -31.85 -11.41
CA PHE A 442 -13.21 -31.29 -10.18
C PHE A 442 -14.50 -32.06 -9.80
N VAL A 443 -14.44 -33.39 -9.76
CA VAL A 443 -15.60 -34.24 -9.40
C VAL A 443 -16.17 -33.84 -8.03
N ALA A 444 -15.32 -33.50 -7.09
CA ALA A 444 -15.70 -33.08 -5.74
C ALA A 444 -16.31 -31.65 -5.64
N TYR A 445 -16.30 -30.86 -6.71
CA TYR A 445 -16.89 -29.52 -6.70
C TYR A 445 -18.39 -29.60 -6.96
N THR A 446 -19.15 -30.02 -5.93
CA THR A 446 -20.60 -30.06 -5.91
C THR A 446 -21.13 -29.28 -4.73
N ARG A 447 -22.40 -28.87 -4.78
CA ARG A 447 -23.07 -28.17 -3.68
C ARG A 447 -23.09 -28.98 -2.41
N GLU A 448 -23.43 -30.25 -2.49
CA GLU A 448 -23.53 -31.16 -1.36
C GLU A 448 -22.19 -31.30 -0.65
N ASN A 449 -21.12 -31.45 -1.41
CA ASN A 449 -19.78 -31.56 -0.86
C ASN A 449 -19.30 -30.21 -0.27
N PHE A 450 -19.61 -29.09 -0.91
CA PHE A 450 -19.35 -27.75 -0.36
C PHE A 450 -20.05 -27.57 0.98
N GLU A 451 -21.36 -27.81 1.07
CA GLU A 451 -22.14 -27.68 2.34
C GLU A 451 -21.55 -28.61 3.41
N LYS A 452 -21.23 -29.86 3.05
CA LYS A 452 -20.63 -30.84 3.97
C LYS A 452 -19.28 -30.38 4.51
N ILE A 453 -18.35 -29.93 3.66
CA ILE A 453 -17.01 -29.52 4.08
C ILE A 453 -17.07 -28.26 4.94
N PHE A 454 -17.86 -27.27 4.53
CA PHE A 454 -17.98 -26.04 5.30
C PHE A 454 -18.65 -26.27 6.67
N SER A 455 -19.55 -27.26 6.81
CA SER A 455 -20.17 -27.59 8.09
C SER A 455 -19.21 -28.11 9.16
N PHE A 456 -18.00 -28.55 8.81
CA PHE A 456 -16.98 -28.94 9.79
C PHE A 456 -16.41 -27.73 10.56
N TYR A 457 -16.37 -26.57 9.92
CA TYR A 457 -15.76 -25.35 10.48
C TYR A 457 -16.78 -24.28 10.85
N PHE A 458 -17.96 -24.33 10.20
CA PHE A 458 -18.97 -23.28 10.30
C PHE A 458 -20.36 -23.85 10.61
N GLU A 459 -21.16 -23.05 11.27
CA GLU A 459 -22.59 -23.22 11.40
C GLU A 459 -23.29 -22.40 10.34
N LEU A 460 -24.25 -22.97 9.63
CA LEU A 460 -25.08 -22.27 8.66
C LEU A 460 -26.06 -21.36 9.39
N VAL A 461 -25.94 -20.04 9.20
CA VAL A 461 -26.87 -19.06 9.74
C VAL A 461 -28.05 -18.88 8.80
N GLU A 462 -27.78 -18.64 7.51
CA GLU A 462 -28.79 -18.43 6.49
C GLU A 462 -28.26 -18.81 5.11
N LYS A 463 -29.15 -19.26 4.20
CA LYS A 463 -28.84 -19.44 2.79
C LYS A 463 -30.02 -19.04 1.93
N GLU A 464 -29.72 -18.45 0.75
CA GLU A 464 -30.77 -18.05 -0.19
C GLU A 464 -30.30 -18.21 -1.63
N SER A 465 -31.17 -18.75 -2.51
CA SER A 465 -30.89 -18.87 -3.93
C SER A 465 -31.07 -17.52 -4.61
N ILE A 466 -30.13 -17.17 -5.51
CA ILE A 466 -30.21 -15.92 -6.26
C ILE A 466 -31.16 -16.13 -7.44
N ALA A 467 -32.32 -15.48 -7.42
CA ALA A 467 -33.35 -15.64 -8.44
C ALA A 467 -32.80 -15.41 -9.86
N GLY A 468 -33.27 -16.24 -10.80
CA GLY A 468 -32.81 -16.22 -12.21
C GLY A 468 -31.44 -16.89 -12.43
N THR A 469 -30.85 -17.56 -11.43
CA THR A 469 -29.55 -18.25 -11.53
C THR A 469 -29.55 -19.57 -10.80
N THR A 470 -28.47 -20.35 -10.98
CA THR A 470 -28.20 -21.58 -10.20
C THR A 470 -27.38 -21.29 -8.93
N ARG A 471 -27.06 -20.03 -8.65
CA ARG A 471 -26.15 -19.61 -7.58
C ARG A 471 -26.86 -19.47 -6.23
N ILE A 472 -26.13 -19.71 -5.17
CA ILE A 472 -26.64 -19.65 -3.79
C ILE A 472 -25.68 -18.82 -2.94
N MET A 473 -26.23 -17.91 -2.15
CA MET A 473 -25.51 -17.15 -1.15
C MET A 473 -25.70 -17.80 0.23
N TYR A 474 -24.61 -17.92 0.97
CA TYR A 474 -24.57 -18.51 2.31
C TYR A 474 -23.98 -17.53 3.30
N LEU A 475 -24.61 -17.41 4.45
CA LEU A 475 -24.04 -16.77 5.63
C LEU A 475 -23.71 -17.84 6.65
N TYR A 476 -22.46 -17.90 7.04
CA TYR A 476 -21.91 -18.84 7.99
C TYR A 476 -21.32 -18.13 9.19
N LYS A 477 -21.39 -18.79 10.37
CA LYS A 477 -20.70 -18.39 11.59
C LYS A 477 -19.69 -19.46 11.97
N LYS A 478 -18.48 -19.06 12.32
CA LYS A 478 -17.42 -19.97 12.78
C LYS A 478 -17.86 -20.71 14.06
N ARG A 479 -17.61 -22.02 14.12
CA ARG A 479 -17.86 -22.87 15.28
C ARG A 479 -16.93 -22.60 16.46
#